data_2aa44d46689500c4ce029e358365e3cd
#
_entry.id   2aa44d46689500c4ce029e358365e3cd
#
_cell.length_a   1.000
_cell.length_b   1.000
_cell.length_c   1.000
_cell.angle_alpha   90.00
_cell.angle_beta   90.00
_cell.angle_gamma   90.00
#
_symmetry.space_group_name_H-M   'P 1'
#
loop_
_entity.id
_entity.type
_entity.pdbx_description
1 polymer ?
#
loop_
_entity_poly.entity_id
_entity_poly.type
_entity_poly.pdbx_seq_one_letter_code
_entity_poly.pdbx_strand_id
1 'polypeptide(L)'
;PVEEQLKMIRQMMPDAKKIGILYTTSEANSCSTIEEYKKLADKYDFEIVDTGINTSADIEIAASDLVSKVDCLCNLTDNTVVNALQTVLDKANGAKIPVFGSEIEQVKSGCVASMGIDYYQLGIKTGKMAAKILKGEEKASDTPFITASKAELYVNTAAADKIGMTLDADYIKDAAETFDKIEVK
;
A
#
# COMPACT_ATOMS: atom_id res chain seq x y z
N PRO A 1 -5.75 -2.02 -5.84
CA PRO A 1 -6.91 -2.60 -5.09
C PRO A 1 -7.28 -1.71 -3.90
N VAL A 2 -7.67 -0.44 -4.18
CA VAL A 2 -7.94 0.57 -3.12
C VAL A 2 -9.08 0.14 -2.20
N GLU A 3 -10.16 -0.42 -2.76
CA GLU A 3 -11.30 -0.83 -1.96
C GLU A 3 -10.97 -2.00 -1.02
N GLU A 4 -10.21 -2.99 -1.49
CA GLU A 4 -9.72 -4.11 -0.67
C GLU A 4 -8.77 -3.62 0.42
N GLN A 5 -7.95 -2.64 0.12
CA GLN A 5 -7.05 -2.01 1.09
C GLN A 5 -7.83 -1.32 2.21
N LEU A 6 -8.86 -0.53 1.88
CA LEU A 6 -9.72 0.12 2.87
C LEU A 6 -10.47 -0.91 3.74
N LYS A 7 -10.97 -1.99 3.16
CA LYS A 7 -11.60 -3.11 3.90
C LYS A 7 -10.62 -3.75 4.88
N MET A 8 -9.39 -4.04 4.42
CA MET A 8 -8.34 -4.60 5.26
C MET A 8 -8.01 -3.68 6.44
N ILE A 9 -7.80 -2.38 6.17
CA ILE A 9 -7.50 -1.41 7.24
C ILE A 9 -8.65 -1.36 8.25
N ARG A 10 -9.91 -1.32 7.80
CA ARG A 10 -11.09 -1.33 8.68
C ARG A 10 -11.16 -2.59 9.53
N GLN A 11 -10.83 -3.77 8.96
CA GLN A 11 -10.81 -5.03 9.68
C GLN A 11 -9.72 -5.07 10.75
N MET A 12 -8.53 -4.57 10.44
CA MET A 12 -7.39 -4.55 11.36
C MET A 12 -7.48 -3.43 12.39
N MET A 13 -8.18 -2.34 12.09
CA MET A 13 -8.32 -1.15 12.92
C MET A 13 -9.78 -0.69 12.98
N PRO A 14 -10.66 -1.38 13.73
CA PRO A 14 -12.10 -1.09 13.75
C PRO A 14 -12.45 0.33 14.21
N ASP A 15 -11.62 0.92 15.06
CA ASP A 15 -11.87 2.25 15.66
C ASP A 15 -11.18 3.41 14.91
N ALA A 16 -10.29 3.11 13.95
CA ALA A 16 -9.58 4.12 13.19
C ALA A 16 -10.53 4.99 12.36
N LYS A 17 -10.24 6.29 12.29
CA LYS A 17 -11.04 7.27 11.52
C LYS A 17 -10.24 7.95 10.42
N LYS A 18 -8.94 8.16 10.63
CA LYS A 18 -8.11 8.94 9.73
C LYS A 18 -6.96 8.11 9.16
N ILE A 19 -6.89 8.08 7.83
CA ILE A 19 -5.79 7.45 7.09
C ILE A 19 -4.93 8.55 6.50
N GLY A 20 -3.64 8.57 6.86
CA GLY A 20 -2.66 9.47 6.29
C GLY A 20 -2.05 8.91 5.01
N ILE A 21 -1.93 9.72 3.97
CA ILE A 21 -1.26 9.36 2.72
C ILE A 21 -0.25 10.44 2.36
N LEU A 22 1.02 10.03 2.22
CA LEU A 22 2.09 10.88 1.71
C LEU A 22 2.32 10.55 0.23
N TYR A 23 2.44 11.57 -0.63
CA TYR A 23 2.59 11.35 -2.06
C TYR A 23 3.35 12.46 -2.76
N THR A 24 3.94 12.15 -3.90
CA THR A 24 4.63 13.11 -4.77
C THR A 24 3.64 13.75 -5.73
N THR A 25 3.52 15.08 -5.69
CA THR A 25 2.51 15.83 -6.48
C THR A 25 2.70 15.73 -8.00
N SER A 26 3.91 15.40 -8.47
CA SER A 26 4.22 15.19 -9.88
C SER A 26 4.01 13.76 -10.37
N GLU A 27 3.72 12.80 -9.51
CA GLU A 27 3.43 11.41 -9.88
C GLU A 27 1.94 11.21 -10.18
N ALA A 28 1.60 11.06 -11.46
CA ALA A 28 0.22 10.94 -11.91
C ALA A 28 -0.52 9.71 -11.34
N ASN A 29 0.21 8.57 -11.16
CA ASN A 29 -0.32 7.38 -10.51
C ASN A 29 -0.71 7.64 -9.05
N SER A 30 0.11 8.38 -8.31
CA SER A 30 -0.17 8.73 -6.91
C SER A 30 -1.37 9.65 -6.81
N CYS A 31 -1.43 10.70 -7.63
CA CYS A 31 -2.57 11.62 -7.68
C CYS A 31 -3.89 10.90 -7.99
N SER A 32 -3.92 10.03 -9.00
CA SER A 32 -5.14 9.29 -9.36
C SER A 32 -5.56 8.29 -8.27
N THR A 33 -4.59 7.66 -7.60
CA THR A 33 -4.86 6.72 -6.51
C THR A 33 -5.46 7.42 -5.30
N ILE A 34 -4.97 8.61 -4.96
CA ILE A 34 -5.54 9.42 -3.85
C ILE A 34 -6.98 9.81 -4.13
N GLU A 35 -7.31 10.20 -5.35
CA GLU A 35 -8.70 10.52 -5.72
C GLU A 35 -9.61 9.29 -5.55
N GLU A 36 -9.12 8.09 -5.86
CA GLU A 36 -9.85 6.86 -5.62
C GLU A 36 -10.04 6.58 -4.12
N TYR A 37 -8.99 6.76 -3.29
CA TYR A 37 -9.10 6.67 -1.83
C TYR A 37 -10.14 7.64 -1.28
N LYS A 38 -10.09 8.92 -1.66
CA LYS A 38 -11.06 9.95 -1.20
C LYS A 38 -12.49 9.60 -1.60
N LYS A 39 -12.69 9.07 -2.81
CA LYS A 39 -14.01 8.66 -3.30
C LYS A 39 -14.61 7.49 -2.52
N LEU A 40 -13.77 6.56 -2.05
CA LEU A 40 -14.22 5.32 -1.41
C LEU A 40 -14.17 5.38 0.12
N ALA A 41 -13.42 6.32 0.70
CA ALA A 41 -13.15 6.37 2.13
C ALA A 41 -14.42 6.45 3.00
N ASP A 42 -15.38 7.30 2.61
CA ASP A 42 -16.65 7.47 3.33
C ASP A 42 -17.45 6.16 3.47
N LYS A 43 -17.36 5.28 2.46
CA LYS A 43 -18.01 3.97 2.49
C LYS A 43 -17.50 3.08 3.63
N TYR A 44 -16.31 3.35 4.11
CA TYR A 44 -15.62 2.61 5.17
C TYR A 44 -15.41 3.46 6.42
N ASP A 45 -16.14 4.57 6.58
CA ASP A 45 -16.04 5.51 7.70
C ASP A 45 -14.62 6.06 7.93
N PHE A 46 -13.88 6.32 6.85
CA PHE A 46 -12.55 6.93 6.91
C PHE A 46 -12.55 8.36 6.34
N GLU A 47 -11.70 9.19 6.94
CA GLU A 47 -11.23 10.45 6.39
C GLU A 47 -9.80 10.26 5.85
N ILE A 48 -9.55 10.70 4.61
CA ILE A 48 -8.20 10.71 4.04
C ILE A 48 -7.54 12.04 4.33
N VAL A 49 -6.40 11.99 5.02
CA VAL A 49 -5.54 13.15 5.28
C VAL A 49 -4.31 13.00 4.40
N ASP A 50 -4.30 13.66 3.25
CA ASP A 50 -3.19 13.55 2.30
C ASP A 50 -2.21 14.73 2.44
N THR A 51 -0.92 14.44 2.22
CA THR A 51 0.15 15.43 2.22
C THR A 51 0.99 15.26 0.96
N GLY A 52 0.92 16.26 0.07
CA GLY A 52 1.73 16.30 -1.14
C GLY A 52 3.15 16.81 -0.86
N ILE A 53 4.15 16.12 -1.44
CA ILE A 53 5.54 16.54 -1.42
C ILE A 53 6.04 16.78 -2.85
N ASN A 54 7.13 17.51 -2.98
CA ASN A 54 7.77 17.77 -4.28
C ASN A 54 9.10 17.03 -4.40
N THR A 55 9.79 16.81 -3.30
CA THR A 55 11.12 16.17 -3.26
C THR A 55 11.25 15.23 -2.08
N SER A 56 12.24 14.33 -2.11
CA SER A 56 12.58 13.47 -0.99
C SER A 56 13.00 14.21 0.28
N ALA A 57 13.51 15.44 0.15
CA ALA A 57 13.88 16.28 1.29
C ALA A 57 12.67 16.70 2.15
N ASP A 58 11.47 16.71 1.58
CA ASP A 58 10.24 17.10 2.28
C ASP A 58 9.70 15.97 3.18
N ILE A 59 10.12 14.70 2.93
CA ILE A 59 9.50 13.51 3.52
C ILE A 59 9.57 13.49 5.04
N GLU A 60 10.72 13.81 5.62
CA GLU A 60 10.90 13.75 7.08
C GLU A 60 9.93 14.69 7.81
N ILE A 61 9.81 15.93 7.32
CA ILE A 61 8.93 16.94 7.93
C ILE A 61 7.47 16.57 7.69
N ALA A 62 7.13 16.19 6.46
CA ALA A 62 5.77 15.82 6.07
C ALA A 62 5.28 14.57 6.82
N ALA A 63 6.11 13.54 6.96
CA ALA A 63 5.79 12.34 7.73
C ALA A 63 5.62 12.66 9.22
N SER A 64 6.50 13.48 9.81
CA SER A 64 6.40 13.88 11.21
C SER A 64 5.11 14.67 11.51
N ASP A 65 4.70 15.54 10.60
CA ASP A 65 3.44 16.28 10.73
C ASP A 65 2.23 15.35 10.57
N LEU A 66 2.25 14.48 9.57
CA LEU A 66 1.14 13.61 9.22
C LEU A 66 0.83 12.59 10.33
N VAL A 67 1.85 11.94 10.91
CA VAL A 67 1.65 10.96 12.01
C VAL A 67 1.00 11.54 13.25
N SER A 68 1.06 12.85 13.43
CA SER A 68 0.41 13.53 14.57
C SER A 68 -1.11 13.73 14.38
N LYS A 69 -1.63 13.46 13.19
CA LYS A 69 -3.00 13.83 12.78
C LYS A 69 -3.88 12.65 12.42
N VAL A 70 -3.31 11.44 12.34
CA VAL A 70 -3.97 10.27 11.78
C VAL A 70 -3.83 9.03 12.66
N ASP A 71 -4.66 8.02 12.42
CA ASP A 71 -4.65 6.76 13.16
C ASP A 71 -3.73 5.72 12.52
N CYS A 72 -3.53 5.82 11.21
CA CYS A 72 -2.60 4.98 10.45
C CYS A 72 -2.11 5.70 9.19
N LEU A 73 -1.03 5.21 8.61
CA LEU A 73 -0.59 5.61 7.27
C LEU A 73 -0.91 4.53 6.24
N CYS A 74 -1.23 4.94 5.02
CA CYS A 74 -1.28 4.08 3.85
C CYS A 74 -0.25 4.57 2.83
N ASN A 75 0.78 3.74 2.58
CA ASN A 75 1.84 4.07 1.65
C ASN A 75 1.48 3.59 0.25
N LEU A 76 1.58 4.47 -0.74
CA LEU A 76 1.30 4.16 -2.13
C LEU A 76 2.52 3.55 -2.84
N THR A 77 2.36 3.17 -4.11
CA THR A 77 3.47 2.85 -5.03
C THR A 77 4.06 4.13 -5.64
N ASP A 78 4.36 5.10 -4.78
CA ASP A 78 5.01 6.37 -5.11
C ASP A 78 6.51 6.20 -5.05
N ASN A 79 7.22 6.47 -6.15
CA ASN A 79 8.66 6.19 -6.24
C ASN A 79 9.49 6.97 -5.22
N THR A 80 9.17 8.23 -5.00
CA THR A 80 9.91 9.09 -4.07
C THR A 80 9.69 8.63 -2.63
N VAL A 81 8.44 8.35 -2.26
CA VAL A 81 8.08 7.91 -0.90
C VAL A 81 8.61 6.50 -0.62
N VAL A 82 8.49 5.57 -1.58
CA VAL A 82 9.01 4.18 -1.43
C VAL A 82 10.53 4.18 -1.24
N ASN A 83 11.26 5.02 -1.99
CA ASN A 83 12.72 5.14 -1.81
C ASN A 83 13.12 5.70 -0.44
N ALA A 84 12.23 6.39 0.26
CA ALA A 84 12.45 6.90 1.61
C ALA A 84 11.55 6.22 2.66
N LEU A 85 11.05 5.02 2.36
CA LEU A 85 10.09 4.29 3.22
C LEU A 85 10.60 4.14 4.66
N GLN A 86 11.91 3.91 4.87
CA GLN A 86 12.47 3.79 6.23
C GLN A 86 12.28 5.07 7.04
N THR A 87 12.44 6.24 6.43
CA THR A 87 12.19 7.52 7.11
C THR A 87 10.72 7.65 7.55
N VAL A 88 9.78 7.24 6.69
CA VAL A 88 8.34 7.24 7.02
C VAL A 88 8.06 6.25 8.16
N LEU A 89 8.60 5.03 8.07
CA LEU A 89 8.45 3.98 9.09
C LEU A 89 9.04 4.41 10.44
N ASP A 90 10.18 5.08 10.46
CA ASP A 90 10.79 5.54 11.70
C ASP A 90 9.91 6.58 12.43
N LYS A 91 9.31 7.51 11.68
CA LYS A 91 8.37 8.49 12.25
C LYS A 91 7.09 7.80 12.76
N ALA A 92 6.52 6.91 11.96
CA ALA A 92 5.31 6.17 12.33
C ALA A 92 5.54 5.24 13.53
N ASN A 93 6.64 4.50 13.56
CA ASN A 93 7.02 3.62 14.68
C ASN A 93 7.25 4.41 15.96
N GLY A 94 7.91 5.57 15.89
CA GLY A 94 8.08 6.47 17.03
C GLY A 94 6.77 6.96 17.61
N ALA A 95 5.76 7.17 16.76
CA ALA A 95 4.40 7.56 17.14
C ALA A 95 3.50 6.34 17.45
N LYS A 96 3.97 5.11 17.28
CA LYS A 96 3.20 3.86 17.38
C LYS A 96 2.00 3.82 16.43
N ILE A 97 2.16 4.38 15.24
CA ILE A 97 1.15 4.41 14.20
C ILE A 97 1.47 3.35 13.14
N PRO A 98 0.55 2.42 12.81
CA PRO A 98 0.78 1.42 11.80
C PRO A 98 0.87 2.05 10.41
N VAL A 99 1.77 1.49 9.58
CA VAL A 99 1.87 1.80 8.16
C VAL A 99 1.41 0.60 7.37
N PHE A 100 0.40 0.80 6.53
CA PHE A 100 -0.06 -0.19 5.57
C PHE A 100 0.60 0.09 4.21
N GLY A 101 1.16 -0.95 3.60
CA GLY A 101 1.78 -0.86 2.28
C GLY A 101 0.78 -1.08 1.15
N SER A 102 1.22 -0.88 -0.08
CA SER A 102 0.44 -1.18 -1.30
C SER A 102 0.95 -2.42 -2.04
N GLU A 103 2.06 -3.00 -1.58
CA GLU A 103 2.68 -4.16 -2.23
C GLU A 103 3.60 -4.92 -1.25
N ILE A 104 4.04 -6.12 -1.66
CA ILE A 104 4.72 -7.11 -0.82
C ILE A 104 6.06 -6.61 -0.27
N GLU A 105 6.87 -5.92 -1.08
CA GLU A 105 8.21 -5.48 -0.66
C GLU A 105 8.11 -4.39 0.44
N GLN A 106 7.06 -3.59 0.43
CA GLN A 106 6.82 -2.62 1.51
C GLN A 106 6.45 -3.34 2.82
N VAL A 107 5.71 -4.46 2.75
CA VAL A 107 5.39 -5.28 3.92
C VAL A 107 6.65 -5.94 4.47
N LYS A 108 7.51 -6.51 3.62
CA LYS A 108 8.82 -7.05 4.04
C LYS A 108 9.68 -5.97 4.70
N SER A 109 9.64 -4.75 4.19
CA SER A 109 10.43 -3.61 4.69
C SER A 109 9.89 -2.98 5.97
N GLY A 110 8.72 -3.41 6.48
CA GLY A 110 8.21 -2.99 7.79
C GLY A 110 6.83 -2.33 7.79
N CYS A 111 6.09 -2.32 6.67
CA CYS A 111 4.65 -2.07 6.71
C CYS A 111 3.94 -3.27 7.36
N VAL A 112 2.87 -3.00 8.12
CA VAL A 112 2.15 -4.04 8.88
C VAL A 112 1.44 -5.02 7.97
N ALA A 113 0.77 -4.53 6.93
CA ALA A 113 0.06 -5.36 5.97
C ALA A 113 -0.18 -4.61 4.65
N SER A 114 -0.55 -5.37 3.62
CA SER A 114 -1.05 -4.83 2.35
C SER A 114 -2.02 -5.80 1.69
N MET A 115 -2.93 -5.24 0.87
CA MET A 115 -3.62 -5.98 -0.16
C MET A 115 -2.80 -5.85 -1.45
N GLY A 116 -1.92 -6.80 -1.68
CA GLY A 116 -0.98 -6.82 -2.81
C GLY A 116 -1.49 -7.63 -3.99
N ILE A 117 -0.90 -7.42 -5.16
CA ILE A 117 -1.10 -8.24 -6.34
C ILE A 117 0.12 -9.13 -6.56
N ASP A 118 -0.12 -10.34 -7.07
CA ASP A 118 0.95 -11.24 -7.48
C ASP A 118 1.59 -10.74 -8.79
N TYR A 119 2.70 -10.03 -8.68
CA TYR A 119 3.45 -9.50 -9.83
C TYR A 119 4.04 -10.58 -10.72
N TYR A 120 4.34 -11.77 -10.18
CA TYR A 120 4.82 -12.90 -10.98
C TYR A 120 3.73 -13.39 -11.94
N GLN A 121 2.51 -13.59 -11.42
CA GLN A 121 1.37 -13.99 -12.26
C GLN A 121 0.97 -12.88 -13.24
N LEU A 122 1.07 -11.62 -12.84
CA LEU A 122 0.86 -10.48 -13.74
C LEU A 122 1.89 -10.50 -14.88
N GLY A 123 3.15 -10.76 -14.58
CA GLY A 123 4.22 -10.92 -15.57
C GLY A 123 3.96 -12.07 -16.54
N ILE A 124 3.53 -13.24 -16.06
CA ILE A 124 3.14 -14.37 -16.90
C ILE A 124 1.99 -14.01 -17.84
N LYS A 125 0.95 -13.35 -17.33
CA LYS A 125 -0.21 -12.92 -18.16
C LYS A 125 0.23 -11.93 -19.23
N THR A 126 1.03 -10.92 -18.86
CA THR A 126 1.56 -9.93 -19.80
C THR A 126 2.42 -10.57 -20.89
N GLY A 127 3.30 -11.52 -20.51
CA GLY A 127 4.13 -12.25 -21.45
C GLY A 127 3.30 -13.11 -22.43
N LYS A 128 2.22 -13.74 -21.95
CA LYS A 128 1.29 -14.49 -22.84
C LYS A 128 0.58 -13.58 -23.83
N MET A 129 0.14 -12.38 -23.40
CA MET A 129 -0.47 -11.39 -24.31
C MET A 129 0.52 -10.93 -25.37
N ALA A 130 1.74 -10.59 -24.98
CA ALA A 130 2.80 -10.19 -25.91
C ALA A 130 3.11 -11.31 -26.92
N ALA A 131 3.19 -12.57 -26.47
CA ALA A 131 3.45 -13.71 -27.34
C ALA A 131 2.37 -13.90 -28.42
N LYS A 132 1.10 -13.72 -28.09
CA LYS A 132 0.00 -13.81 -29.08
C LYS A 132 0.11 -12.69 -30.14
N ILE A 133 0.41 -11.48 -29.73
CA ILE A 133 0.60 -10.35 -30.65
C ILE A 133 1.80 -10.61 -31.58
N LEU A 134 2.93 -11.08 -31.05
CA LEU A 134 4.13 -11.38 -31.83
C LEU A 134 3.93 -12.52 -32.82
N LYS A 135 3.08 -13.50 -32.50
CA LYS A 135 2.70 -14.60 -33.41
C LYS A 135 1.66 -14.18 -34.46
N GLY A 136 1.12 -12.96 -34.37
CA GLY A 136 0.06 -12.51 -35.28
C GLY A 136 -1.34 -13.09 -34.98
N GLU A 137 -1.50 -13.73 -33.81
CA GLU A 137 -2.80 -14.28 -33.35
C GLU A 137 -3.76 -13.17 -32.90
N GLU A 138 -3.23 -12.07 -32.37
CA GLU A 138 -3.95 -10.87 -31.93
C GLU A 138 -3.24 -9.61 -32.42
N LYS A 139 -3.96 -8.49 -32.57
CA LYS A 139 -3.37 -7.19 -32.87
C LYS A 139 -3.29 -6.37 -31.60
N ALA A 140 -2.20 -5.64 -31.40
CA ALA A 140 -2.04 -4.76 -30.23
C ALA A 140 -3.15 -3.70 -30.10
N SER A 141 -3.63 -3.17 -31.26
CA SER A 141 -4.76 -2.21 -31.30
C SER A 141 -6.06 -2.77 -30.77
N ASP A 142 -6.26 -4.08 -30.87
CA ASP A 142 -7.52 -4.77 -30.55
C ASP A 142 -7.44 -5.50 -29.21
N THR A 143 -6.27 -5.49 -28.57
CA THR A 143 -6.02 -6.15 -27.28
C THR A 143 -6.12 -5.12 -26.16
N PRO A 144 -7.21 -5.13 -25.34
CA PRO A 144 -7.34 -4.21 -24.22
C PRO A 144 -6.32 -4.52 -23.14
N PHE A 145 -5.96 -3.50 -22.35
CA PHE A 145 -5.20 -3.75 -21.12
C PHE A 145 -6.03 -4.56 -20.13
N ILE A 146 -5.36 -5.37 -19.32
CA ILE A 146 -5.98 -6.13 -18.24
C ILE A 146 -5.57 -5.54 -16.90
N THR A 147 -6.51 -5.53 -15.95
CA THR A 147 -6.24 -5.22 -14.56
C THR A 147 -6.02 -6.49 -13.76
N ALA A 148 -5.22 -6.42 -12.70
CA ALA A 148 -5.12 -7.52 -11.74
C ALA A 148 -6.46 -7.66 -11.02
N SER A 149 -7.08 -8.84 -11.12
CA SER A 149 -8.44 -9.09 -10.63
C SER A 149 -8.50 -9.60 -9.19
N LYS A 150 -7.36 -9.93 -8.59
CA LYS A 150 -7.29 -10.50 -7.24
C LYS A 150 -6.17 -9.82 -6.45
N ALA A 151 -6.54 -9.22 -5.35
CA ALA A 151 -5.60 -8.80 -4.32
C ALA A 151 -5.53 -9.88 -3.24
N GLU A 152 -4.37 -10.08 -2.67
CA GLU A 152 -4.11 -11.05 -1.61
C GLU A 152 -3.53 -10.32 -0.39
N LEU A 153 -3.84 -10.84 0.80
CA LEU A 153 -3.36 -10.27 2.06
C LEU A 153 -1.91 -10.72 2.32
N TYR A 154 -1.05 -9.75 2.59
CA TYR A 154 0.31 -9.94 3.07
C TYR A 154 0.46 -9.24 4.41
N VAL A 155 1.11 -9.88 5.39
CA VAL A 155 1.21 -9.39 6.77
C VAL A 155 2.63 -9.50 7.29
N ASN A 156 3.06 -8.52 8.08
CA ASN A 156 4.35 -8.57 8.81
C ASN A 156 4.08 -8.47 10.31
N THR A 157 4.20 -9.60 11.01
CA THR A 157 3.96 -9.67 12.45
C THR A 157 5.03 -8.93 13.25
N ALA A 158 6.30 -8.94 12.80
CA ALA A 158 7.37 -8.20 13.46
C ALA A 158 7.15 -6.68 13.37
N ALA A 159 6.55 -6.18 12.28
CA ALA A 159 6.18 -4.77 12.16
C ALA A 159 5.04 -4.40 13.11
N ALA A 160 4.03 -5.25 13.26
CA ALA A 160 2.95 -5.06 14.22
C ALA A 160 3.46 -5.09 15.66
N ASP A 161 4.29 -6.07 16.02
CA ASP A 161 4.90 -6.20 17.34
C ASP A 161 5.74 -4.97 17.71
N LYS A 162 6.47 -4.41 16.75
CA LYS A 162 7.32 -3.23 16.97
C LYS A 162 6.55 -2.01 17.47
N ILE A 163 5.31 -1.86 17.08
CA ILE A 163 4.43 -0.76 17.51
C ILE A 163 3.42 -1.17 18.60
N GLY A 164 3.42 -2.45 19.00
CA GLY A 164 2.48 -3.00 19.98
C GLY A 164 1.07 -3.20 19.43
N MET A 165 0.92 -3.37 18.12
CA MET A 165 -0.36 -3.65 17.48
C MET A 165 -0.69 -5.14 17.57
N THR A 166 -1.85 -5.48 18.13
CA THR A 166 -2.34 -6.86 18.14
C THR A 166 -3.06 -7.16 16.84
N LEU A 167 -2.65 -8.24 16.17
CA LEU A 167 -3.31 -8.73 14.96
C LEU A 167 -4.32 -9.83 15.31
N ASP A 168 -5.49 -9.79 14.68
CA ASP A 168 -6.49 -10.87 14.81
C ASP A 168 -5.98 -12.13 14.09
N ALA A 169 -5.68 -13.17 14.87
CA ALA A 169 -5.15 -14.43 14.36
C ALA A 169 -6.11 -15.11 13.36
N ASP A 170 -7.43 -14.97 13.56
CA ASP A 170 -8.42 -15.52 12.66
C ASP A 170 -8.48 -14.78 11.32
N TYR A 171 -8.18 -13.49 11.33
CA TYR A 171 -8.11 -12.71 10.11
C TYR A 171 -6.83 -12.98 9.31
N ILE A 172 -5.68 -13.03 9.96
CA ILE A 172 -4.39 -13.18 9.28
C ILE A 172 -4.07 -14.62 8.85
N LYS A 173 -4.79 -15.63 9.34
CA LYS A 173 -4.56 -17.05 8.95
C LYS A 173 -4.74 -17.31 7.45
N ASP A 174 -5.58 -16.49 6.78
CA ASP A 174 -5.87 -16.59 5.35
C ASP A 174 -4.96 -15.68 4.50
N ALA A 175 -3.92 -15.08 5.11
CA ALA A 175 -2.92 -14.32 4.39
C ALA A 175 -2.16 -15.21 3.38
N ALA A 176 -1.89 -14.66 2.20
CA ALA A 176 -1.09 -15.36 1.19
C ALA A 176 0.34 -15.61 1.69
N GLU A 177 0.87 -14.65 2.47
CA GLU A 177 2.17 -14.79 3.13
C GLU A 177 2.21 -13.95 4.42
N THR A 178 2.89 -14.49 5.44
CA THR A 178 3.14 -13.80 6.71
C THR A 178 4.63 -13.75 6.96
N PHE A 179 5.16 -12.55 7.21
CA PHE A 179 6.56 -12.29 7.50
C PHE A 179 6.75 -12.08 9.00
N ASP A 180 7.77 -12.69 9.57
CA ASP A 180 8.18 -12.59 10.98
C ASP A 180 9.45 -11.74 11.19
N LYS A 181 9.88 -11.04 10.14
CA LYS A 181 11.08 -10.20 10.12
C LYS A 181 10.85 -8.95 9.31
N ILE A 182 11.60 -7.89 9.65
CA ILE A 182 11.68 -6.67 8.85
C ILE A 182 12.99 -6.72 8.06
N GLU A 183 12.90 -6.64 6.73
CA GLU A 183 14.06 -6.58 5.85
C GLU A 183 14.45 -5.11 5.65
N VAL A 184 15.60 -4.72 6.21
CA VAL A 184 16.18 -3.39 5.97
C VAL A 184 17.05 -3.48 4.72
N LYS A 185 16.71 -2.70 3.68
CA LYS A 185 17.52 -2.58 2.46
C LYS A 185 18.51 -1.45 2.56
#